data_3825183eeac2072bdcee5e21389eb6b3
#
_entry.id   3825183eeac2072bdcee5e21389eb6b3
#
_cell.length_a   1.000
_cell.length_b   1.000
_cell.length_c   1.000
_cell.angle_alpha   90.00
_cell.angle_beta   90.00
_cell.angle_gamma   90.00
#
_symmetry.space_group_name_H-M   'P 1'
#
loop_
_entity.id
_entity.type
_entity.pdbx_description
1 polymer ?
#
loop_
_entity_poly.entity_id
_entity_poly.type
_entity_poly.pdbx_seq_one_letter_code
_entity_poly.pdbx_strand_id
1 'polypeptide(L)'
;MNQDLDRLQPYPFEKLTALKAGVTPPPGLHPVALSIGEPQHPTPAFISAAVSGRLDGLATYPTTRGTPELRAATADWTTVRFGLGDGGLDSERQVLPVNGTREALFAFAQAVVDRTSDPLVMMPNPFYQIYEGAALLAGATPYFLPLTAEQGFLPDFDAVPGDAWRRCQLVYLCSPANPTGTVLGVDALQKLIDLADEHDFVVASDECYSE
;
A
#
# COMPACT_ATOMS: atom_id res chain seq x y z
N MET A 1 -17.37 17.39 14.15
CA MET A 1 -16.25 16.41 14.07
C MET A 1 -16.63 15.40 13.01
N ASN A 2 -15.70 14.82 12.28
CA ASN A 2 -16.01 13.81 11.25
C ASN A 2 -16.55 12.55 11.95
N GLN A 3 -17.77 12.13 11.59
CA GLN A 3 -18.44 10.97 12.18
C GLN A 3 -17.78 9.64 11.76
N ASP A 4 -17.03 9.64 10.65
CA ASP A 4 -16.30 8.45 10.20
C ASP A 4 -15.17 8.05 11.16
N LEU A 5 -14.73 8.96 12.06
CA LEU A 5 -13.76 8.63 13.10
C LEU A 5 -14.25 7.54 14.07
N ASP A 6 -15.55 7.48 14.30
CA ASP A 6 -16.16 6.47 15.20
C ASP A 6 -16.16 5.05 14.57
N ARG A 7 -15.90 4.96 13.27
CA ARG A 7 -15.80 3.69 12.53
C ARG A 7 -14.41 3.08 12.55
N LEU A 8 -13.39 3.87 12.93
CA LEU A 8 -12.00 3.41 12.95
C LEU A 8 -11.79 2.34 14.03
N GLN A 9 -11.00 1.33 13.68
CA GLN A 9 -10.61 0.28 14.59
C GLN A 9 -9.37 0.68 15.40
N PRO A 10 -9.24 0.23 16.67
CA PRO A 10 -8.01 0.41 17.42
C PRO A 10 -6.80 -0.19 16.70
N TYR A 11 -5.66 0.48 16.83
CA TYR A 11 -4.43 0.05 16.18
C TYR A 11 -4.05 -1.39 16.57
N PRO A 12 -3.79 -2.30 15.61
CA PRO A 12 -3.59 -3.72 15.87
C PRO A 12 -2.46 -4.03 16.86
N PHE A 13 -1.39 -3.25 16.85
CA PHE A 13 -0.27 -3.44 17.78
C PHE A 13 -0.60 -3.03 19.23
N GLU A 14 -1.52 -2.08 19.43
CA GLU A 14 -2.04 -1.76 20.75
C GLU A 14 -2.86 -2.93 21.31
N LYS A 15 -3.72 -3.54 20.48
CA LYS A 15 -4.45 -4.78 20.82
C LYS A 15 -3.48 -5.91 21.17
N LEU A 16 -2.42 -6.10 20.36
CA LEU A 16 -1.40 -7.12 20.62
C LEU A 16 -0.65 -6.85 21.94
N THR A 17 -0.32 -5.60 22.22
CA THR A 17 0.33 -5.19 23.48
C THR A 17 -0.57 -5.49 24.68
N ALA A 18 -1.85 -5.16 24.58
CA ALA A 18 -2.83 -5.46 25.63
C ALA A 18 -3.00 -6.97 25.85
N LEU A 19 -3.03 -7.79 24.80
CA LEU A 19 -3.10 -9.26 24.89
C LEU A 19 -1.87 -9.87 25.56
N LYS A 20 -0.71 -9.26 25.41
CA LYS A 20 0.55 -9.72 26.04
C LYS A 20 0.72 -9.19 27.46
N ALA A 21 -0.08 -8.23 27.90
CA ALA A 21 0.03 -7.67 29.24
C ALA A 21 -0.16 -8.75 30.30
N GLY A 22 0.81 -8.87 31.21
CA GLY A 22 0.78 -9.88 32.28
C GLY A 22 1.26 -11.28 31.89
N VAL A 23 1.65 -11.52 30.62
CA VAL A 23 2.28 -12.77 30.19
C VAL A 23 3.76 -12.71 30.51
N THR A 24 4.25 -13.64 31.34
CA THR A 24 5.67 -13.79 31.64
C THR A 24 6.22 -15.00 30.87
N PRO A 25 7.21 -14.81 29.99
CA PRO A 25 7.82 -15.92 29.28
C PRO A 25 8.48 -16.93 30.23
N PRO A 26 8.57 -18.21 29.86
CA PRO A 26 9.31 -19.19 30.64
C PRO A 26 10.77 -18.76 30.82
N PRO A 27 11.34 -18.97 32.04
CA PRO A 27 12.75 -18.62 32.29
C PRO A 27 13.69 -19.43 31.39
N GLY A 28 14.73 -18.77 30.89
CA GLY A 28 15.75 -19.40 30.04
C GLY A 28 15.48 -19.36 28.53
N LEU A 29 14.31 -18.85 28.11
CA LEU A 29 14.06 -18.60 26.69
C LEU A 29 14.37 -17.14 26.34
N HIS A 30 15.03 -16.95 25.21
CA HIS A 30 15.25 -15.62 24.65
C HIS A 30 14.03 -15.22 23.79
N PRO A 31 13.44 -14.03 24.00
CA PRO A 31 12.34 -13.57 23.17
C PRO A 31 12.81 -13.33 21.73
N VAL A 32 12.02 -13.80 20.76
CA VAL A 32 12.21 -13.53 19.34
C VAL A 32 11.03 -12.69 18.86
N ALA A 33 11.29 -11.44 18.47
CA ALA A 33 10.26 -10.53 17.99
C ALA A 33 10.02 -10.79 16.50
N LEU A 34 8.84 -11.32 16.15
CA LEU A 34 8.40 -11.58 14.77
C LEU A 34 7.19 -10.72 14.38
N SER A 35 6.84 -9.71 15.19
CA SER A 35 5.63 -8.91 14.98
C SER A 35 5.80 -7.82 13.92
N ILE A 36 7.02 -7.39 13.62
CA ILE A 36 7.33 -6.39 12.62
C ILE A 36 8.42 -6.96 11.72
N GLY A 37 8.14 -7.03 10.41
CA GLY A 37 9.11 -7.41 9.40
C GLY A 37 9.86 -6.18 8.92
N GLU A 38 11.04 -5.92 9.48
CA GLU A 38 11.92 -4.84 9.02
C GLU A 38 13.33 -5.37 8.78
N PRO A 39 14.04 -4.87 7.74
CA PRO A 39 15.45 -5.21 7.54
C PRO A 39 16.30 -4.68 8.70
N GLN A 40 17.12 -5.55 9.28
CA GLN A 40 18.02 -5.20 10.39
C GLN A 40 19.50 -5.14 9.92
N HIS A 41 19.73 -5.13 8.62
CA HIS A 41 21.07 -5.03 8.04
C HIS A 41 21.59 -3.59 8.11
N PRO A 42 22.90 -3.38 8.29
CA PRO A 42 23.49 -2.04 8.23
C PRO A 42 23.21 -1.37 6.88
N THR A 43 22.85 -0.11 6.91
CA THR A 43 22.71 0.68 5.68
C THR A 43 24.03 0.72 4.91
N PRO A 44 24.05 0.43 3.61
CA PRO A 44 25.27 0.52 2.81
C PRO A 44 25.92 1.89 2.90
N ALA A 45 27.26 1.90 3.06
CA ALA A 45 28.00 3.13 3.33
C ALA A 45 27.83 4.21 2.26
N PHE A 46 27.63 3.83 0.99
CA PHE A 46 27.43 4.78 -0.10
C PHE A 46 26.12 5.58 0.05
N ILE A 47 25.06 4.97 0.62
CA ILE A 47 23.78 5.64 0.89
C ILE A 47 23.98 6.70 1.97
N SER A 48 24.62 6.31 3.08
CA SER A 48 24.91 7.25 4.18
C SER A 48 25.80 8.40 3.73
N ALA A 49 26.80 8.12 2.89
CA ALA A 49 27.67 9.14 2.31
C ALA A 49 26.89 10.10 1.36
N ALA A 50 26.00 9.57 0.53
CA ALA A 50 25.17 10.39 -0.36
C ALA A 50 24.26 11.34 0.41
N VAL A 51 23.62 10.88 1.49
CA VAL A 51 22.80 11.73 2.36
C VAL A 51 23.65 12.80 3.04
N SER A 52 24.77 12.41 3.65
CA SER A 52 25.66 13.34 4.35
C SER A 52 26.26 14.40 3.43
N GLY A 53 26.53 14.05 2.18
CA GLY A 53 27.05 14.96 1.16
C GLY A 53 26.04 15.97 0.61
N ARG A 54 24.76 15.94 1.04
CA ARG A 54 23.67 16.79 0.55
C ARG A 54 22.91 17.51 1.68
N LEU A 55 23.49 17.59 2.86
CA LEU A 55 22.85 18.25 4.03
C LEU A 55 22.63 19.77 3.83
N ASP A 56 23.37 20.40 2.92
CA ASP A 56 23.14 21.78 2.50
C ASP A 56 21.75 22.01 1.91
N GLY A 57 21.16 20.98 1.28
CA GLY A 57 19.79 21.01 0.77
C GLY A 57 18.70 21.22 1.84
N LEU A 58 19.01 21.01 3.12
CA LEU A 58 18.10 21.26 4.24
C LEU A 58 17.79 22.75 4.45
N ALA A 59 18.56 23.65 3.84
CA ALA A 59 18.38 25.10 3.98
C ALA A 59 17.13 25.65 3.27
N THR A 60 16.51 24.85 2.39
CA THR A 60 15.36 25.29 1.59
C THR A 60 14.20 24.29 1.69
N TYR A 61 12.96 24.79 1.53
CA TYR A 61 11.81 23.91 1.44
C TYR A 61 11.86 23.04 0.17
N PRO A 62 11.54 21.76 0.27
CA PRO A 62 11.38 20.93 -0.91
C PRO A 62 10.17 21.39 -1.74
N THR A 63 10.21 21.17 -3.04
CA THR A 63 9.04 21.36 -3.90
C THR A 63 8.00 20.28 -3.63
N THR A 64 6.71 20.61 -3.78
CA THR A 64 5.61 19.64 -3.57
C THR A 64 5.66 18.47 -4.52
N ARG A 65 6.29 18.62 -5.69
CA ARG A 65 6.45 17.57 -6.71
C ARG A 65 7.75 16.77 -6.58
N GLY A 66 8.58 17.08 -5.59
CA GLY A 66 9.95 16.58 -5.53
C GLY A 66 10.87 17.23 -6.58
N THR A 67 12.16 16.91 -6.57
CA THR A 67 13.09 17.47 -7.56
C THR A 67 12.93 16.77 -8.92
N PRO A 68 13.17 17.48 -10.04
CA PRO A 68 13.13 16.87 -11.39
C PRO A 68 14.09 15.67 -11.51
N GLU A 69 15.26 15.77 -10.90
CA GLU A 69 16.28 14.71 -10.92
C GLU A 69 15.80 13.43 -10.24
N LEU A 70 15.10 13.55 -9.10
CA LEU A 70 14.53 12.39 -8.41
C LEU A 70 13.42 11.74 -9.23
N ARG A 71 12.54 12.55 -9.82
CA ARG A 71 11.46 12.02 -10.66
C ARG A 71 12.02 11.32 -11.91
N ALA A 72 13.00 11.93 -12.57
CA ALA A 72 13.66 11.34 -13.73
C ALA A 72 14.35 10.02 -13.36
N ALA A 73 15.13 9.99 -12.29
CA ALA A 73 15.80 8.78 -11.82
C ALA A 73 14.80 7.66 -11.47
N THR A 74 13.66 7.99 -10.88
CA THR A 74 12.58 7.03 -10.59
C THR A 74 11.97 6.48 -11.87
N ALA A 75 11.65 7.35 -12.82
CA ALA A 75 11.09 6.95 -14.13
C ALA A 75 12.04 6.06 -14.90
N ASP A 76 13.32 6.43 -14.97
CA ASP A 76 14.36 5.67 -15.66
C ASP A 76 14.55 4.28 -15.01
N TRP A 77 14.65 4.23 -13.68
CA TRP A 77 14.80 2.98 -12.97
C TRP A 77 13.61 2.05 -13.21
N THR A 78 12.39 2.56 -13.09
CA THR A 78 11.16 1.78 -13.31
C THR A 78 11.08 1.27 -14.74
N THR A 79 11.42 2.13 -15.71
CA THR A 79 11.43 1.78 -17.15
C THR A 79 12.38 0.62 -17.42
N VAL A 80 13.59 0.69 -16.89
CA VAL A 80 14.61 -0.36 -17.07
C VAL A 80 14.22 -1.63 -16.30
N ARG A 81 13.80 -1.48 -15.03
CA ARG A 81 13.48 -2.60 -14.16
C ARG A 81 12.33 -3.47 -14.68
N PHE A 82 11.32 -2.85 -15.25
CA PHE A 82 10.11 -3.53 -15.73
C PHE A 82 10.03 -3.64 -17.26
N GLY A 83 11.05 -3.18 -17.99
CA GLY A 83 11.11 -3.29 -19.44
C GLY A 83 9.95 -2.60 -20.15
N LEU A 84 9.59 -1.38 -19.73
CA LEU A 84 8.41 -0.68 -20.23
C LEU A 84 8.50 -0.20 -21.70
N GLY A 85 9.61 -0.44 -22.37
CA GLY A 85 9.79 -0.15 -23.80
C GLY A 85 9.96 1.34 -24.11
N ASP A 86 9.82 1.68 -25.41
CA ASP A 86 9.94 3.04 -25.91
C ASP A 86 8.79 3.90 -25.39
N GLY A 87 9.11 4.89 -24.57
CA GLY A 87 8.15 5.78 -23.95
C GLY A 87 8.11 5.69 -22.41
N GLY A 88 8.53 4.60 -21.82
CA GLY A 88 8.70 4.43 -20.36
C GLY A 88 7.67 5.17 -19.50
N LEU A 89 8.09 5.70 -18.36
CA LEU A 89 7.28 6.61 -17.53
C LEU A 89 7.64 8.08 -17.82
N ASP A 90 6.62 8.91 -17.99
CA ASP A 90 6.77 10.37 -18.02
C ASP A 90 7.03 10.90 -16.60
N SER A 91 8.27 11.30 -16.32
CA SER A 91 8.68 11.82 -15.03
C SER A 91 7.94 13.08 -14.59
N GLU A 92 7.34 13.83 -15.52
CA GLU A 92 6.59 15.05 -15.22
C GLU A 92 5.12 14.80 -14.90
N ARG A 93 4.56 13.69 -15.37
CA ARG A 93 3.13 13.40 -15.25
C ARG A 93 2.79 12.16 -14.44
N GLN A 94 3.72 11.19 -14.35
CA GLN A 94 3.45 9.87 -13.79
C GLN A 94 4.30 9.54 -12.55
N VAL A 95 5.17 10.46 -12.11
CA VAL A 95 6.01 10.27 -10.93
C VAL A 95 5.77 11.38 -9.92
N LEU A 96 5.37 11.00 -8.71
CA LEU A 96 5.19 11.91 -7.58
C LEU A 96 5.90 11.35 -6.35
N PRO A 97 7.09 11.87 -6.00
CA PRO A 97 7.75 11.53 -4.74
C PRO A 97 6.91 11.92 -3.53
N VAL A 98 6.88 11.05 -2.54
CA VAL A 98 6.11 11.23 -1.30
C VAL A 98 6.98 10.96 -0.08
N ASN A 99 6.57 11.44 1.10
CA ASN A 99 7.28 11.26 2.36
C ASN A 99 7.02 9.89 3.02
N GLY A 100 6.54 8.93 2.25
CA GLY A 100 6.22 7.59 2.68
C GLY A 100 4.98 7.06 1.99
N THR A 101 4.99 5.77 1.67
CA THR A 101 3.87 5.11 0.96
C THR A 101 2.62 5.01 1.82
N ARG A 102 2.75 4.92 3.15
CA ARG A 102 1.62 4.93 4.07
C ARG A 102 0.76 6.19 3.89
N GLU A 103 1.39 7.37 3.94
CA GLU A 103 0.73 8.65 3.78
C GLU A 103 0.18 8.83 2.37
N ALA A 104 0.90 8.33 1.36
CA ALA A 104 0.46 8.34 -0.03
C ALA A 104 -0.80 7.49 -0.24
N LEU A 105 -0.82 6.25 0.24
CA LEU A 105 -1.97 5.35 0.14
C LEU A 105 -3.20 5.93 0.84
N PHE A 106 -3.00 6.56 2.01
CA PHE A 106 -4.08 7.26 2.71
C PHE A 106 -4.61 8.44 1.89
N ALA A 107 -3.72 9.33 1.43
CA ALA A 107 -4.11 10.52 0.68
C ALA A 107 -4.72 10.18 -0.68
N PHE A 108 -4.30 9.08 -1.30
CA PHE A 108 -4.81 8.63 -2.58
C PHE A 108 -6.29 8.29 -2.52
N ALA A 109 -6.75 7.57 -1.49
CA ALA A 109 -8.18 7.31 -1.30
C ALA A 109 -8.98 8.62 -1.13
N GLN A 110 -8.43 9.61 -0.40
CA GLN A 110 -9.09 10.91 -0.24
C GLN A 110 -9.23 11.66 -1.56
N ALA A 111 -8.35 11.41 -2.53
CA ALA A 111 -8.37 12.06 -3.85
C ALA A 111 -9.26 11.33 -4.86
N VAL A 112 -9.40 10.01 -4.75
CA VAL A 112 -10.09 9.16 -5.74
C VAL A 112 -11.56 8.95 -5.39
N VAL A 113 -11.88 8.81 -4.09
CA VAL A 113 -13.21 8.39 -3.65
C VAL A 113 -14.21 9.54 -3.67
N ASP A 114 -15.28 9.38 -4.45
CA ASP A 114 -16.47 10.23 -4.35
C ASP A 114 -17.45 9.65 -3.31
N ARG A 115 -17.41 10.23 -2.12
CA ARG A 115 -18.23 9.81 -0.97
C ARG A 115 -19.74 9.95 -1.18
N THR A 116 -20.17 10.65 -2.23
CA THR A 116 -21.61 10.92 -2.48
C THR A 116 -22.33 9.78 -3.19
N SER A 117 -21.58 8.82 -3.74
CA SER A 117 -22.11 7.72 -4.58
C SER A 117 -22.20 6.37 -3.87
N ASP A 118 -22.17 6.32 -2.54
CA ASP A 118 -22.15 5.07 -1.74
C ASP A 118 -21.00 4.13 -2.16
N PRO A 119 -19.75 4.64 -2.15
CA PRO A 119 -18.61 3.96 -2.74
C PRO A 119 -18.13 2.77 -1.92
N LEU A 120 -17.57 1.77 -2.62
CA LEU A 120 -16.76 0.70 -2.04
C LEU A 120 -15.29 0.93 -2.32
N VAL A 121 -14.46 0.66 -1.33
CA VAL A 121 -13.01 0.47 -1.50
C VAL A 121 -12.69 -0.98 -1.16
N MET A 122 -12.20 -1.71 -2.14
CA MET A 122 -11.89 -3.12 -1.99
C MET A 122 -10.44 -3.31 -1.54
N MET A 123 -10.21 -4.33 -0.72
CA MET A 123 -8.88 -4.68 -0.23
C MET A 123 -8.78 -6.15 0.12
N PRO A 124 -7.61 -6.79 -0.04
CA PRO A 124 -7.40 -8.16 0.41
C PRO A 124 -7.57 -8.26 1.93
N ASN A 125 -7.95 -9.43 2.45
CA ASN A 125 -8.01 -9.69 3.88
C ASN A 125 -7.36 -11.04 4.20
N PRO A 126 -6.22 -11.07 4.94
CA PRO A 126 -5.63 -9.97 5.73
C PRO A 126 -5.01 -8.85 4.87
N PHE A 127 -4.89 -7.66 5.45
CA PHE A 127 -4.49 -6.42 4.78
C PHE A 127 -3.61 -5.53 5.66
N TYR A 128 -2.97 -4.54 5.03
CA TYR A 128 -2.30 -3.47 5.73
C TYR A 128 -3.35 -2.45 6.23
N GLN A 129 -3.41 -2.21 7.54
CA GLN A 129 -4.49 -1.46 8.20
C GLN A 129 -4.75 -0.05 7.65
N ILE A 130 -3.79 0.54 6.91
CA ILE A 130 -3.98 1.86 6.31
C ILE A 130 -5.09 1.86 5.25
N TYR A 131 -5.30 0.75 4.54
CA TYR A 131 -6.32 0.67 3.48
C TYR A 131 -7.73 0.86 4.05
N GLU A 132 -8.04 0.18 5.16
CA GLU A 132 -9.33 0.33 5.83
C GLU A 132 -9.52 1.74 6.38
N GLY A 133 -8.51 2.28 7.08
CA GLY A 133 -8.57 3.64 7.61
C GLY A 133 -8.73 4.69 6.52
N ALA A 134 -8.04 4.54 5.39
CA ALA A 134 -8.15 5.42 4.23
C ALA A 134 -9.55 5.37 3.61
N ALA A 135 -10.10 4.16 3.42
CA ALA A 135 -11.45 3.95 2.90
C ALA A 135 -12.51 4.61 3.79
N LEU A 136 -12.48 4.33 5.08
CA LEU A 136 -13.43 4.86 6.07
C LEU A 136 -13.43 6.39 6.10
N LEU A 137 -12.24 7.01 6.18
CA LEU A 137 -12.12 8.47 6.25
C LEU A 137 -12.37 9.18 4.92
N ALA A 138 -12.24 8.47 3.80
CA ALA A 138 -12.72 8.93 2.50
C ALA A 138 -14.26 8.88 2.38
N GLY A 139 -14.95 8.23 3.32
CA GLY A 139 -16.41 8.08 3.31
C GLY A 139 -16.90 6.85 2.55
N ALA A 140 -15.99 5.92 2.21
CA ALA A 140 -16.34 4.67 1.57
C ALA A 140 -16.69 3.58 2.59
N THR A 141 -17.28 2.50 2.09
CA THR A 141 -17.42 1.25 2.81
C THR A 141 -16.29 0.31 2.39
N PRO A 142 -15.44 -0.17 3.33
CA PRO A 142 -14.47 -1.20 3.03
C PRO A 142 -15.15 -2.50 2.58
N TYR A 143 -14.66 -3.09 1.50
CA TYR A 143 -15.07 -4.40 1.02
C TYR A 143 -13.88 -5.35 1.06
N PHE A 144 -13.98 -6.41 1.83
CA PHE A 144 -12.87 -7.33 2.06
C PHE A 144 -12.91 -8.49 1.08
N LEU A 145 -11.77 -8.74 0.40
CA LEU A 145 -11.54 -9.90 -0.46
C LEU A 145 -10.84 -10.97 0.40
N PRO A 146 -11.53 -12.05 0.80
CA PRO A 146 -10.92 -13.07 1.66
C PRO A 146 -9.75 -13.77 0.96
N LEU A 147 -8.64 -13.90 1.67
CA LEU A 147 -7.48 -14.67 1.24
C LEU A 147 -7.39 -15.93 2.10
N THR A 148 -7.81 -17.06 1.58
CA THR A 148 -7.83 -18.32 2.34
C THR A 148 -6.67 -19.23 1.93
N ALA A 149 -6.31 -20.16 2.82
CA ALA A 149 -5.27 -21.14 2.54
C ALA A 149 -5.65 -22.06 1.38
N GLU A 150 -6.94 -22.39 1.24
CA GLU A 150 -7.48 -23.21 0.16
C GLU A 150 -7.29 -22.54 -1.21
N GLN A 151 -7.30 -21.21 -1.25
CA GLN A 151 -7.06 -20.39 -2.44
C GLN A 151 -5.60 -19.97 -2.59
N GLY A 152 -4.69 -20.52 -1.78
CA GLY A 152 -3.28 -20.13 -1.77
C GLY A 152 -3.06 -18.67 -1.38
N PHE A 153 -3.96 -18.10 -0.59
CA PHE A 153 -3.99 -16.69 -0.18
C PHE A 153 -4.02 -15.71 -1.37
N LEU A 154 -4.68 -16.11 -2.47
CA LEU A 154 -4.96 -15.23 -3.61
C LEU A 154 -6.42 -14.76 -3.55
N PRO A 155 -6.73 -13.52 -3.99
CA PRO A 155 -8.10 -13.04 -4.06
C PRO A 155 -8.87 -13.76 -5.19
N ASP A 156 -10.11 -14.12 -4.90
CA ASP A 156 -11.05 -14.64 -5.91
C ASP A 156 -11.94 -13.49 -6.40
N PHE A 157 -11.58 -12.91 -7.53
CA PHE A 157 -12.34 -11.83 -8.14
C PHE A 157 -13.67 -12.29 -8.73
N ASP A 158 -13.83 -13.58 -9.07
CA ASP A 158 -15.09 -14.15 -9.57
C ASP A 158 -16.15 -14.27 -8.49
N ALA A 159 -15.73 -14.40 -7.23
CA ALA A 159 -16.65 -14.47 -6.10
C ALA A 159 -17.25 -13.10 -5.73
N VAL A 160 -16.76 -12.00 -6.30
CA VAL A 160 -17.26 -10.66 -6.00
C VAL A 160 -18.54 -10.39 -6.81
N PRO A 161 -19.66 -10.05 -6.15
CA PRO A 161 -20.91 -9.76 -6.85
C PRO A 161 -20.79 -8.54 -7.79
N GLY A 162 -21.45 -8.60 -8.94
CA GLY A 162 -21.39 -7.53 -9.94
C GLY A 162 -21.93 -6.17 -9.46
N ASP A 163 -22.81 -6.14 -8.45
CA ASP A 163 -23.24 -4.88 -7.82
C ASP A 163 -22.14 -4.27 -6.93
N ALA A 164 -21.28 -5.07 -6.33
CA ALA A 164 -20.13 -4.58 -5.59
C ALA A 164 -19.11 -3.95 -6.55
N TRP A 165 -18.85 -4.57 -7.70
CA TRP A 165 -17.98 -3.98 -8.73
C TRP A 165 -18.50 -2.63 -9.22
N ARG A 166 -19.81 -2.50 -9.48
CA ARG A 166 -20.41 -1.22 -9.92
C ARG A 166 -20.28 -0.08 -8.91
N ARG A 167 -20.10 -0.39 -7.64
CA ARG A 167 -19.88 0.58 -6.56
C ARG A 167 -18.42 0.78 -6.21
N CYS A 168 -17.54 -0.09 -6.74
CA CYS A 168 -16.10 -0.01 -6.48
C CYS A 168 -15.51 1.24 -7.11
N GLN A 169 -14.74 2.01 -6.35
CA GLN A 169 -13.98 3.15 -6.87
C GLN A 169 -12.48 2.98 -6.72
N LEU A 170 -12.06 2.12 -5.80
CA LEU A 170 -10.66 1.87 -5.55
C LEU A 170 -10.46 0.43 -5.08
N VAL A 171 -9.49 -0.25 -5.67
CA VAL A 171 -8.97 -1.54 -5.18
C VAL A 171 -7.56 -1.33 -4.69
N TYR A 172 -7.31 -1.56 -3.40
CA TYR A 172 -5.96 -1.73 -2.89
C TYR A 172 -5.47 -3.14 -3.16
N LEU A 173 -4.26 -3.25 -3.64
CA LEU A 173 -3.57 -4.49 -3.91
C LEU A 173 -2.20 -4.45 -3.24
N CYS A 174 -1.70 -5.59 -2.76
CA CYS A 174 -0.34 -5.71 -2.26
C CYS A 174 0.29 -6.96 -2.87
N SER A 175 1.38 -6.77 -3.62
CA SER A 175 2.09 -7.89 -4.24
C SER A 175 3.60 -7.56 -4.35
N PRO A 176 4.45 -8.31 -3.65
CA PRO A 176 4.18 -9.38 -2.68
C PRO A 176 3.32 -8.94 -1.51
N ALA A 177 2.43 -9.82 -1.03
CA ALA A 177 1.37 -9.45 -0.08
C ALA A 177 1.88 -9.38 1.37
N ASN A 178 1.44 -8.37 2.10
CA ASN A 178 1.58 -8.31 3.56
C ASN A 178 0.24 -8.73 4.21
N PRO A 179 0.19 -9.77 5.08
CA PRO A 179 1.32 -10.51 5.65
C PRO A 179 1.61 -11.86 4.98
N THR A 180 0.92 -12.26 3.90
CA THR A 180 0.95 -13.63 3.38
C THR A 180 2.20 -13.95 2.54
N GLY A 181 2.87 -12.93 2.01
CA GLY A 181 4.01 -13.10 1.11
C GLY A 181 3.64 -13.58 -0.31
N THR A 182 2.36 -13.70 -0.60
CA THR A 182 1.86 -14.20 -1.89
C THR A 182 2.11 -13.20 -3.00
N VAL A 183 2.47 -13.70 -4.18
CA VAL A 183 2.67 -12.90 -5.39
C VAL A 183 1.51 -13.16 -6.36
N LEU A 184 0.87 -12.10 -6.84
CA LEU A 184 -0.15 -12.22 -7.88
C LEU A 184 0.50 -12.52 -9.22
N GLY A 185 -0.04 -13.55 -9.89
CA GLY A 185 0.36 -13.89 -11.26
C GLY A 185 -0.23 -12.92 -12.29
N VAL A 186 0.36 -12.94 -13.48
CA VAL A 186 -0.04 -12.06 -14.60
C VAL A 186 -1.52 -12.19 -14.94
N ASP A 187 -2.06 -13.42 -14.94
CA ASP A 187 -3.47 -13.66 -15.27
C ASP A 187 -4.42 -12.99 -14.27
N ALA A 188 -4.10 -13.03 -12.98
CA ALA A 188 -4.89 -12.36 -11.95
C ALA A 188 -4.81 -10.83 -12.05
N LEU A 189 -3.62 -10.31 -12.37
CA LEU A 189 -3.43 -8.87 -12.62
C LEU A 189 -4.19 -8.41 -13.86
N GLN A 190 -4.12 -9.16 -14.96
CA GLN A 190 -4.86 -8.84 -16.19
C GLN A 190 -6.36 -8.84 -15.93
N LYS A 191 -6.87 -9.85 -15.22
CA LYS A 191 -8.27 -9.89 -14.84
C LYS A 191 -8.71 -8.66 -14.02
N LEU A 192 -7.88 -8.23 -13.07
CA LEU A 192 -8.19 -7.04 -12.29
C LEU A 192 -8.19 -5.77 -13.14
N ILE A 193 -7.27 -5.66 -14.11
CA ILE A 193 -7.23 -4.55 -15.07
C ILE A 193 -8.49 -4.56 -15.94
N ASP A 194 -8.88 -5.72 -16.48
CA ASP A 194 -10.10 -5.85 -17.28
C ASP A 194 -11.36 -5.44 -16.50
N LEU A 195 -11.45 -5.83 -15.21
CA LEU A 195 -12.51 -5.39 -14.31
C LEU A 195 -12.47 -3.88 -14.04
N ALA A 196 -11.28 -3.32 -13.90
CA ALA A 196 -11.11 -1.88 -13.69
C ALA A 196 -11.58 -1.08 -14.92
N ASP A 197 -11.27 -1.56 -16.11
CA ASP A 197 -11.73 -0.96 -17.37
C ASP A 197 -13.26 -1.11 -17.56
N GLU A 198 -13.84 -2.26 -17.16
CA GLU A 198 -15.28 -2.50 -17.28
C GLU A 198 -16.11 -1.66 -16.31
N HIS A 199 -15.60 -1.47 -15.07
CA HIS A 199 -16.36 -0.87 -13.98
C HIS A 199 -15.87 0.53 -13.56
N ASP A 200 -14.85 1.08 -14.23
CA ASP A 200 -14.30 2.44 -14.03
C ASP A 200 -13.81 2.69 -12.60
N PHE A 201 -13.02 1.77 -12.06
CA PHE A 201 -12.36 1.97 -10.76
C PHE A 201 -10.83 2.04 -10.90
N VAL A 202 -10.18 2.59 -9.88
CA VAL A 202 -8.72 2.73 -9.83
C VAL A 202 -8.10 1.56 -9.06
N VAL A 203 -6.96 1.04 -9.55
CA VAL A 203 -6.14 0.06 -8.84
C VAL A 203 -4.94 0.75 -8.22
N ALA A 204 -4.77 0.64 -6.90
CA ALA A 204 -3.59 1.08 -6.19
C ALA A 204 -2.75 -0.14 -5.77
N SER A 205 -1.68 -0.42 -6.52
CA SER A 205 -0.75 -1.51 -6.24
C SER A 205 0.31 -1.07 -5.24
N ASP A 206 0.29 -1.64 -4.05
CA ASP A 206 1.32 -1.46 -3.03
C ASP A 206 2.43 -2.49 -3.25
N GLU A 207 3.56 -2.03 -3.75
CA GLU A 207 4.69 -2.86 -4.15
C GLU A 207 5.91 -2.68 -3.23
N CYS A 208 5.67 -2.38 -1.95
CA CYS A 208 6.74 -2.17 -0.97
C CYS A 208 7.72 -3.34 -0.82
N TYR A 209 7.36 -4.52 -1.28
CA TYR A 209 8.15 -5.75 -1.17
C TYR A 209 8.57 -6.34 -2.51
N SER A 210 8.47 -5.58 -3.60
CA SER A 210 8.82 -6.06 -4.95
C SER A 210 10.33 -6.15 -5.20
N GLU A 211 11.17 -5.54 -4.34
CA GLU A 211 12.64 -5.48 -4.42
C GLU A 211 13.32 -6.01 -3.14
#